data_dd35001f816c33037f21ba15dd8d9c4e
#
_entry.id   dd35001f816c33037f21ba15dd8d9c4e
#
_cell.length_a   1.000
_cell.length_b   1.000
_cell.length_c   1.000
_cell.angle_alpha   90.00
_cell.angle_beta   90.00
_cell.angle_gamma   90.00
#
_symmetry.space_group_name_H-M   'P 1'
#
loop_
_entity.id
_entity.type
_entity.pdbx_description
1 polymer ?
#
loop_
_entity_poly.entity_id
_entity_poly.type
_entity_poly.pdbx_seq_one_letter_code
_entity_poly.pdbx_strand_id
1 'polypeptide(L)'
;MESPIKVFSDWVISGKDEGMQKGHSPAVKNMLEYSTKELTDYSFIDAGCGNGWVIRNIGSDPMCNKAIGVDGSLNMIEKAKKLDKKNQYFCNDLMNWSPNKKVNIVHSMEVFYYFERPDKLIQHVYENWILEGGRLIMGIDYYHENKPSHTWKEDCCITTMKMFAKNDWVNFFKTTGFKNLESWYHGKDGDWNGTLIVTGIK
;
A
#
# COMPACT_ATOMS: atom_id res chain seq x y z
N MET A 1 5.37 19.68 12.45
CA MET A 1 4.98 18.38 11.91
C MET A 1 3.52 18.39 11.53
N GLU A 2 3.18 17.84 10.37
CA GLU A 2 1.83 17.81 9.80
C GLU A 2 1.33 16.37 9.70
N SER A 3 0.02 16.19 9.53
CA SER A 3 -0.51 14.84 9.29
C SER A 3 0.00 14.25 7.97
N PRO A 4 0.15 12.93 7.83
CA PRO A 4 0.55 12.30 6.56
C PRO A 4 -0.31 12.77 5.39
N ILE A 5 -1.63 12.80 5.57
CA ILE A 5 -2.58 13.25 4.54
C ILE A 5 -2.27 14.68 4.06
N LYS A 6 -1.96 15.60 5.00
CA LYS A 6 -1.63 16.98 4.65
C LYS A 6 -0.32 17.06 3.85
N VAL A 7 0.73 16.39 4.32
CA VAL A 7 2.03 16.37 3.64
C VAL A 7 1.91 15.82 2.21
N PHE A 8 1.22 14.69 2.03
CA PHE A 8 1.04 14.11 0.70
C PHE A 8 0.11 14.93 -0.20
N SER A 9 -0.88 15.62 0.37
CA SER A 9 -1.69 16.58 -0.39
C SER A 9 -0.85 17.74 -0.95
N ASP A 10 0.10 18.23 -0.19
CA ASP A 10 1.03 19.30 -0.63
C ASP A 10 2.04 18.78 -1.67
N TRP A 11 2.42 17.49 -1.59
CA TRP A 11 3.31 16.89 -2.58
C TRP A 11 2.68 16.80 -3.97
N VAL A 12 1.37 16.61 -4.07
CA VAL A 12 0.66 16.69 -5.37
C VAL A 12 0.82 18.07 -6.00
N ILE A 13 0.67 19.12 -5.19
CA ILE A 13 0.75 20.51 -5.68
C ILE A 13 2.18 20.81 -6.17
N SER A 14 3.20 20.26 -5.50
CA SER A 14 4.62 20.45 -5.86
C SER A 14 5.16 19.45 -6.89
N GLY A 15 4.37 18.47 -7.34
CA GLY A 15 4.78 17.43 -8.30
C GLY A 15 5.72 16.36 -7.74
N LYS A 16 5.94 16.31 -6.43
CA LYS A 16 6.79 15.31 -5.76
C LYS A 16 6.22 13.88 -5.83
N ASP A 17 4.91 13.76 -5.97
CA ASP A 17 4.20 12.47 -6.08
C ASP A 17 4.67 11.61 -7.28
N GLU A 18 5.12 12.24 -8.37
CA GLU A 18 5.67 11.53 -9.54
C GLU A 18 7.05 10.94 -9.26
N GLY A 19 7.86 11.59 -8.41
CA GLY A 19 9.14 11.06 -7.94
C GLY A 19 8.96 9.79 -7.11
N MET A 20 7.94 9.75 -6.25
CA MET A 20 7.59 8.56 -5.45
C MET A 20 7.22 7.36 -6.34
N GLN A 21 6.41 7.57 -7.36
CA GLN A 21 6.08 6.53 -8.33
C GLN A 21 7.34 5.92 -8.94
N LYS A 22 8.29 6.75 -9.38
CA LYS A 22 9.54 6.29 -9.98
C LYS A 22 10.38 5.46 -9.00
N GLY A 23 10.50 5.90 -7.75
CA GLY A 23 11.26 5.22 -6.70
C GLY A 23 10.68 3.87 -6.33
N HIS A 24 9.37 3.77 -6.19
CA HIS A 24 8.70 2.55 -5.72
C HIS A 24 8.35 1.56 -6.85
N SER A 25 8.42 1.97 -8.12
CA SER A 25 8.01 1.16 -9.27
C SER A 25 8.65 -0.24 -9.31
N PRO A 26 9.98 -0.44 -9.02
CA PRO A 26 10.57 -1.78 -9.03
C PRO A 26 9.97 -2.71 -7.97
N ALA A 27 9.79 -2.23 -6.75
CA ALA A 27 9.21 -3.02 -5.67
C ALA A 27 7.73 -3.36 -5.96
N VAL A 28 6.94 -2.37 -6.38
CA VAL A 28 5.54 -2.57 -6.75
C VAL A 28 5.41 -3.56 -7.92
N LYS A 29 6.27 -3.48 -8.94
CA LYS A 29 6.27 -4.45 -10.03
C LYS A 29 6.47 -5.87 -9.51
N ASN A 30 7.45 -6.07 -8.63
CA ASN A 30 7.69 -7.37 -7.99
C ASN A 30 6.48 -7.86 -7.18
N MET A 31 5.84 -6.96 -6.41
CA MET A 31 4.64 -7.27 -5.64
C MET A 31 3.46 -7.67 -6.54
N LEU A 32 3.23 -6.95 -7.63
CA LEU A 32 2.17 -7.25 -8.58
C LEU A 32 2.42 -8.58 -9.29
N GLU A 33 3.61 -8.81 -9.83
CA GLU A 33 3.99 -10.08 -10.46
C GLU A 33 3.79 -11.28 -9.51
N TYR A 34 4.15 -11.10 -8.23
CA TYR A 34 3.94 -12.14 -7.22
C TYR A 34 2.45 -12.38 -6.93
N SER A 35 1.68 -11.30 -6.71
CA SER A 35 0.31 -11.40 -6.21
C SER A 35 -0.72 -11.78 -7.29
N THR A 36 -0.44 -11.51 -8.56
CA THR A 36 -1.32 -11.84 -9.69
C THR A 36 -0.96 -13.14 -10.41
N LYS A 37 0.17 -13.75 -10.01
CA LYS A 37 0.64 -14.99 -10.62
C LYS A 37 -0.47 -16.06 -10.62
N GLU A 38 -0.75 -16.64 -11.79
CA GLU A 38 -1.74 -17.71 -11.99
C GLU A 38 -3.22 -17.28 -11.78
N LEU A 39 -3.50 -15.99 -11.53
CA LEU A 39 -4.87 -15.50 -11.46
C LEU A 39 -5.40 -15.13 -12.84
N THR A 40 -6.56 -15.67 -13.19
CA THR A 40 -7.20 -15.46 -14.50
C THR A 40 -8.43 -14.55 -14.45
N ASP A 41 -8.92 -14.24 -13.27
CA ASP A 41 -10.07 -13.36 -13.04
C ASP A 41 -9.99 -12.84 -11.61
N TYR A 42 -9.61 -11.59 -11.42
CA TYR A 42 -9.41 -11.05 -10.09
C TYR A 42 -9.84 -9.58 -9.96
N SER A 43 -10.15 -9.23 -8.73
CA SER A 43 -10.44 -7.86 -8.30
C SER A 43 -9.35 -7.37 -7.35
N PHE A 44 -9.07 -6.06 -7.41
CA PHE A 44 -7.90 -5.46 -6.78
C PHE A 44 -8.24 -4.15 -6.07
N ILE A 45 -7.67 -3.94 -4.87
CA ILE A 45 -7.68 -2.66 -4.17
C ILE A 45 -6.24 -2.24 -3.91
N ASP A 46 -5.94 -0.97 -4.19
CA ASP A 46 -4.73 -0.30 -3.73
C ASP A 46 -5.06 0.61 -2.55
N ALA A 47 -4.60 0.22 -1.36
CA ALA A 47 -4.80 0.94 -0.11
C ALA A 47 -3.70 1.99 0.07
N GLY A 48 -4.08 3.27 0.04
CA GLY A 48 -3.16 4.41 -0.06
C GLY A 48 -2.66 4.60 -1.49
N CYS A 49 -3.59 4.65 -2.44
CA CYS A 49 -3.28 4.60 -3.87
C CYS A 49 -2.60 5.86 -4.42
N GLY A 50 -2.51 6.93 -3.63
CA GLY A 50 -1.97 8.21 -4.07
C GLY A 50 -2.62 8.70 -5.37
N ASN A 51 -1.79 9.10 -6.34
CA ASN A 51 -2.26 9.55 -7.67
C ASN A 51 -2.80 8.43 -8.58
N GLY A 52 -2.93 7.20 -8.07
CA GLY A 52 -3.57 6.07 -8.75
C GLY A 52 -2.71 5.38 -9.82
N TRP A 53 -1.40 5.54 -9.82
CA TRP A 53 -0.54 4.95 -10.85
C TRP A 53 -0.53 3.41 -10.84
N VAL A 54 -0.61 2.78 -9.65
CA VAL A 54 -0.72 1.32 -9.50
C VAL A 54 -2.06 0.85 -10.08
N ILE A 55 -3.14 1.56 -9.77
CA ILE A 55 -4.48 1.24 -10.29
C ILE A 55 -4.55 1.38 -11.82
N ARG A 56 -3.92 2.41 -12.41
CA ARG A 56 -3.83 2.53 -13.87
C ARG A 56 -3.07 1.37 -14.50
N ASN A 57 -2.01 0.92 -13.87
CA ASN A 57 -1.22 -0.22 -14.35
C ASN A 57 -2.03 -1.52 -14.27
N ILE A 58 -2.50 -1.90 -13.08
CA ILE A 58 -3.23 -3.15 -12.87
C ILE A 58 -4.58 -3.18 -13.59
N GLY A 59 -5.27 -2.05 -13.70
CA GLY A 59 -6.54 -1.92 -14.41
C GLY A 59 -6.41 -2.04 -15.93
N SER A 60 -5.18 -2.08 -16.48
CA SER A 60 -4.92 -2.40 -17.89
C SER A 60 -4.68 -3.90 -18.11
N ASP A 61 -4.47 -4.69 -17.06
CA ASP A 61 -4.41 -6.14 -17.16
C ASP A 61 -5.79 -6.70 -17.54
N PRO A 62 -5.91 -7.47 -18.63
CA PRO A 62 -7.19 -8.06 -19.04
C PRO A 62 -7.77 -9.05 -18.02
N MET A 63 -6.94 -9.60 -17.12
CA MET A 63 -7.37 -10.51 -16.05
C MET A 63 -7.93 -9.76 -14.84
N CYS A 64 -7.68 -8.44 -14.72
CA CYS A 64 -8.24 -7.62 -13.65
C CYS A 64 -9.64 -7.13 -14.03
N ASN A 65 -10.67 -7.72 -13.44
CA ASN A 65 -12.06 -7.34 -13.72
C ASN A 65 -12.48 -6.06 -12.98
N LYS A 66 -11.80 -5.70 -11.90
CA LYS A 66 -12.09 -4.51 -11.10
C LYS A 66 -10.86 -4.00 -10.34
N ALA A 67 -10.48 -2.76 -10.59
CA ALA A 67 -9.42 -2.07 -9.85
C ALA A 67 -9.99 -0.85 -9.11
N ILE A 68 -9.66 -0.73 -7.82
CA ILE A 68 -10.13 0.32 -6.92
C ILE A 68 -8.94 0.93 -6.20
N GLY A 69 -8.84 2.27 -6.23
CA GLY A 69 -7.91 3.03 -5.40
C GLY A 69 -8.63 3.71 -4.24
N VAL A 70 -8.04 3.67 -3.05
CA VAL A 70 -8.52 4.44 -1.89
C VAL A 70 -7.36 5.16 -1.23
N ASP A 71 -7.55 6.44 -0.92
CA ASP A 71 -6.54 7.30 -0.30
C ASP A 71 -7.21 8.37 0.57
N GLY A 72 -6.53 8.80 1.63
CA GLY A 72 -7.03 9.86 2.51
C GLY A 72 -6.89 11.27 1.93
N SER A 73 -6.02 11.47 0.94
CA SER A 73 -5.76 12.77 0.33
C SER A 73 -6.73 13.06 -0.82
N LEU A 74 -7.56 14.09 -0.65
CA LEU A 74 -8.47 14.56 -1.71
C LEU A 74 -7.68 14.97 -2.97
N ASN A 75 -6.56 15.68 -2.82
CA ASN A 75 -5.75 16.14 -3.95
C ASN A 75 -5.19 14.95 -4.77
N MET A 76 -4.75 13.89 -4.07
CA MET A 76 -4.30 12.65 -4.73
C MET A 76 -5.44 12.01 -5.53
N ILE A 77 -6.61 11.87 -4.92
CA ILE A 77 -7.78 11.24 -5.56
C ILE A 77 -8.31 12.08 -6.73
N GLU A 78 -8.32 13.40 -6.62
CA GLU A 78 -8.69 14.27 -7.75
C GLU A 78 -7.71 14.13 -8.90
N LYS A 79 -6.40 14.10 -8.64
CA LYS A 79 -5.36 13.82 -9.66
C LYS A 79 -5.58 12.43 -10.28
N ALA A 80 -5.80 11.39 -9.47
CA ALA A 80 -6.07 10.04 -9.97
C ALA A 80 -7.28 10.00 -10.90
N LYS A 81 -8.42 10.59 -10.49
CA LYS A 81 -9.65 10.69 -11.29
C LYS A 81 -9.49 11.53 -12.56
N LYS A 82 -8.60 12.53 -12.54
CA LYS A 82 -8.27 13.33 -13.73
C LYS A 82 -7.51 12.51 -14.76
N LEU A 83 -6.56 11.68 -14.30
CA LEU A 83 -5.69 10.88 -15.14
C LEU A 83 -6.35 9.57 -15.63
N ASP A 84 -7.36 9.08 -14.91
CA ASP A 84 -8.01 7.80 -15.19
C ASP A 84 -9.53 7.90 -15.01
N LYS A 85 -10.25 7.59 -16.09
CA LYS A 85 -11.72 7.57 -16.13
C LYS A 85 -12.31 6.15 -16.10
N LYS A 86 -11.45 5.13 -16.19
CA LYS A 86 -11.85 3.73 -16.28
C LYS A 86 -12.06 3.09 -14.91
N ASN A 87 -11.12 3.36 -13.98
CA ASN A 87 -11.11 2.71 -12.67
C ASN A 87 -11.81 3.55 -11.59
N GLN A 88 -11.98 2.99 -10.40
CA GLN A 88 -12.70 3.64 -9.30
C GLN A 88 -11.71 4.19 -8.25
N TYR A 89 -11.97 5.41 -7.78
CA TYR A 89 -11.14 6.07 -6.77
C TYR A 89 -12.01 6.69 -5.67
N PHE A 90 -11.66 6.43 -4.41
CA PHE A 90 -12.36 6.91 -3.22
C PHE A 90 -11.43 7.71 -2.33
N CYS A 91 -11.86 8.92 -1.93
CA CYS A 91 -11.19 9.68 -0.89
C CYS A 91 -11.83 9.28 0.45
N ASN A 92 -11.07 8.54 1.26
CA ASN A 92 -11.59 8.04 2.53
C ASN A 92 -10.44 7.66 3.49
N ASP A 93 -10.75 7.65 4.78
CA ASP A 93 -9.90 7.05 5.80
C ASP A 93 -9.94 5.52 5.70
N LEU A 94 -8.77 4.90 5.54
CA LEU A 94 -8.65 3.45 5.36
C LEU A 94 -9.18 2.65 6.57
N MET A 95 -9.18 3.23 7.78
CA MET A 95 -9.71 2.60 8.98
C MET A 95 -11.24 2.50 9.00
N ASN A 96 -11.91 3.40 8.28
CA ASN A 96 -13.36 3.55 8.31
C ASN A 96 -14.04 3.15 6.99
N TRP A 97 -13.26 3.04 5.91
CA TRP A 97 -13.79 2.65 4.60
C TRP A 97 -13.82 1.13 4.42
N SER A 98 -14.78 0.67 3.65
CA SER A 98 -14.85 -0.72 3.18
C SER A 98 -15.44 -0.77 1.78
N PRO A 99 -14.99 -1.70 0.92
CA PRO A 99 -15.58 -1.87 -0.39
C PRO A 99 -16.99 -2.49 -0.30
N ASN A 100 -17.87 -2.17 -1.25
CA ASN A 100 -19.20 -2.81 -1.33
C ASN A 100 -19.12 -4.33 -1.56
N LYS A 101 -18.05 -4.81 -2.19
CA LYS A 101 -17.73 -6.23 -2.37
C LYS A 101 -16.26 -6.44 -2.07
N LYS A 102 -15.95 -7.47 -1.31
CA LYS A 102 -14.58 -7.90 -1.03
C LYS A 102 -13.86 -8.27 -2.32
N VAL A 103 -12.52 -8.21 -2.29
CA VAL A 103 -11.66 -8.41 -3.46
C VAL A 103 -10.68 -9.57 -3.25
N ASN A 104 -10.07 -10.02 -4.36
CA ASN A 104 -9.06 -11.07 -4.34
C ASN A 104 -7.72 -10.57 -3.81
N ILE A 105 -7.34 -9.34 -4.14
CA ILE A 105 -6.04 -8.77 -3.76
C ILE A 105 -6.23 -7.39 -3.15
N VAL A 106 -5.64 -7.17 -1.99
CA VAL A 106 -5.38 -5.83 -1.44
C VAL A 106 -3.88 -5.60 -1.46
N HIS A 107 -3.47 -4.56 -2.13
CA HIS A 107 -2.10 -4.07 -2.24
C HIS A 107 -1.94 -2.79 -1.43
N SER A 108 -0.74 -2.55 -0.93
CA SER A 108 -0.37 -1.26 -0.32
C SER A 108 1.13 -1.04 -0.42
N MET A 109 1.55 0.17 -0.77
CA MET A 109 2.96 0.56 -0.78
C MET A 109 3.16 1.85 0.00
N GLU A 110 4.03 1.80 1.02
CA GLU A 110 4.44 2.96 1.84
C GLU A 110 3.27 3.65 2.60
N VAL A 111 2.37 2.88 3.21
CA VAL A 111 1.16 3.43 3.83
C VAL A 111 0.95 3.02 5.28
N PHE A 112 1.05 1.74 5.62
CA PHE A 112 0.54 1.22 6.88
C PHE A 112 1.26 1.76 8.12
N TYR A 113 2.48 2.17 8.01
CA TYR A 113 3.22 2.79 9.12
C TYR A 113 2.79 4.25 9.43
N TYR A 114 1.92 4.86 8.61
CA TYR A 114 1.30 6.15 8.92
C TYR A 114 0.10 6.06 9.88
N PHE A 115 -0.24 4.87 10.34
CA PHE A 115 -1.31 4.65 11.30
C PHE A 115 -0.77 4.41 12.72
N GLU A 116 -1.47 4.91 13.74
CA GLU A 116 -1.12 4.67 15.14
C GLU A 116 -1.17 3.18 15.50
N ARG A 117 -2.10 2.46 14.88
CA ARG A 117 -2.36 1.03 15.09
C ARG A 117 -2.44 0.31 13.75
N PRO A 118 -1.29 0.05 13.09
CA PRO A 118 -1.26 -0.65 11.80
C PRO A 118 -1.80 -2.09 11.91
N ASP A 119 -1.65 -2.73 13.08
CA ASP A 119 -2.25 -4.02 13.39
C ASP A 119 -3.80 -3.98 13.25
N LYS A 120 -4.44 -2.88 13.66
CA LYS A 120 -5.89 -2.70 13.51
C LYS A 120 -6.30 -2.44 12.07
N LEU A 121 -5.48 -1.73 11.29
CA LEU A 121 -5.73 -1.58 9.86
C LEU A 121 -5.62 -2.92 9.14
N ILE A 122 -4.60 -3.72 9.44
CA ILE A 122 -4.43 -5.07 8.88
C ILE A 122 -5.65 -5.94 9.23
N GLN A 123 -6.14 -5.88 10.48
CA GLN A 123 -7.34 -6.59 10.92
C GLN A 123 -8.58 -6.11 10.15
N HIS A 124 -8.78 -4.80 10.01
CA HIS A 124 -9.91 -4.21 9.28
C HIS A 124 -9.92 -4.65 7.81
N VAL A 125 -8.77 -4.62 7.14
CA VAL A 125 -8.59 -5.09 5.76
C VAL A 125 -8.92 -6.59 5.66
N TYR A 126 -8.40 -7.42 6.55
CA TYR A 126 -8.68 -8.85 6.60
C TYR A 126 -10.19 -9.13 6.70
N GLU A 127 -10.86 -8.50 7.66
CA GLU A 127 -12.26 -8.76 7.95
C GLU A 127 -13.19 -8.25 6.85
N ASN A 128 -12.92 -7.06 6.30
CA ASN A 128 -13.89 -6.30 5.53
C ASN A 128 -13.56 -6.17 4.04
N TRP A 129 -12.28 -6.31 3.62
CA TRP A 129 -11.90 -6.02 2.24
C TRP A 129 -11.56 -7.27 1.42
N ILE A 130 -11.07 -8.35 2.06
CA ILE A 130 -10.50 -9.52 1.40
C ILE A 130 -11.48 -10.69 1.39
N LEU A 131 -11.66 -11.35 0.23
CA LEU A 131 -12.36 -12.60 0.07
C LEU A 131 -11.63 -13.76 0.77
N GLU A 132 -12.33 -14.82 1.13
CA GLU A 132 -11.68 -16.09 1.51
C GLU A 132 -10.77 -16.58 0.37
N GLY A 133 -9.55 -16.96 0.70
CA GLY A 133 -8.50 -17.28 -0.28
C GLY A 133 -7.84 -16.07 -0.93
N GLY A 134 -8.30 -14.86 -0.64
CA GLY A 134 -7.69 -13.62 -1.14
C GLY A 134 -6.43 -13.23 -0.35
N ARG A 135 -5.72 -12.22 -0.83
CA ARG A 135 -4.38 -11.83 -0.37
C ARG A 135 -4.31 -10.38 0.08
N LEU A 136 -3.58 -10.13 1.17
CA LEU A 136 -2.97 -8.84 1.43
C LEU A 136 -1.49 -8.92 1.08
N ILE A 137 -0.99 -7.95 0.32
CA ILE A 137 0.44 -7.73 0.07
C ILE A 137 0.78 -6.27 0.32
N MET A 138 1.76 -6.02 1.18
CA MET A 138 2.22 -4.66 1.45
C MET A 138 3.74 -4.55 1.31
N GLY A 139 4.20 -3.39 0.86
CA GLY A 139 5.60 -3.00 0.80
C GLY A 139 5.86 -1.78 1.67
N ILE A 140 6.95 -1.78 2.40
CA ILE A 140 7.38 -0.66 3.24
C ILE A 140 8.89 -0.49 3.21
N ASP A 141 9.32 0.77 3.25
CA ASP A 141 10.72 1.16 3.31
C ASP A 141 11.08 1.70 4.70
N TYR A 142 10.09 2.18 5.47
CA TYR A 142 10.26 2.66 6.83
C TYR A 142 10.08 1.54 7.84
N TYR A 143 11.20 0.87 8.19
CA TYR A 143 11.22 -0.21 9.18
C TYR A 143 12.58 -0.30 9.87
N HIS A 144 12.63 -0.95 11.03
CA HIS A 144 13.77 -0.90 11.96
C HIS A 144 15.11 -1.38 11.37
N GLU A 145 15.10 -2.39 10.52
CA GLU A 145 16.32 -2.90 9.91
C GLU A 145 16.83 -2.05 8.74
N ASN A 146 16.02 -1.08 8.23
CA ASN A 146 16.41 -0.19 7.15
C ASN A 146 16.91 1.17 7.70
N LYS A 147 18.14 1.19 8.15
CA LYS A 147 18.74 2.38 8.81
C LYS A 147 18.61 3.68 8.03
N PRO A 148 18.79 3.74 6.68
CA PRO A 148 18.62 4.98 5.93
C PRO A 148 17.25 5.64 6.04
N SER A 149 16.21 4.89 6.41
CA SER A 149 14.85 5.43 6.56
C SER A 149 14.57 6.05 7.94
N HIS A 150 15.46 5.87 8.93
CA HIS A 150 15.18 6.23 10.32
C HIS A 150 14.90 7.71 10.57
N THR A 151 15.44 8.61 9.74
CA THR A 151 15.23 10.06 9.86
C THR A 151 14.01 10.58 9.10
N TRP A 152 13.33 9.74 8.33
CA TRP A 152 12.27 10.18 7.42
C TRP A 152 11.10 10.88 8.10
N LYS A 153 10.78 10.48 9.33
CA LYS A 153 9.71 11.13 10.09
C LYS A 153 9.99 12.61 10.33
N GLU A 154 11.22 12.91 10.71
CA GLU A 154 11.73 14.27 10.95
C GLU A 154 11.94 15.01 9.63
N ASP A 155 12.59 14.38 8.66
CA ASP A 155 12.91 14.97 7.35
C ASP A 155 11.65 15.37 6.56
N CYS A 156 10.61 14.53 6.64
CA CYS A 156 9.31 14.80 6.02
C CYS A 156 8.36 15.62 6.92
N CYS A 157 8.77 15.95 8.16
CA CYS A 157 7.94 16.66 9.14
C CYS A 157 6.57 16.02 9.38
N ILE A 158 6.50 14.66 9.41
CA ILE A 158 5.25 13.91 9.55
C ILE A 158 4.99 13.56 11.03
N THR A 159 3.76 13.81 11.50
CA THR A 159 3.36 13.56 12.89
C THR A 159 3.32 12.08 13.24
N THR A 160 2.81 11.25 12.36
CA THR A 160 2.61 9.82 12.59
C THR A 160 3.39 8.98 11.57
N MET A 161 4.47 8.38 12.05
CA MET A 161 5.21 7.30 11.38
C MET A 161 5.65 6.31 12.48
N LYS A 162 5.19 5.07 12.39
CA LYS A 162 5.46 4.02 13.36
C LYS A 162 6.51 3.06 12.84
N MET A 163 7.65 3.02 13.52
CA MET A 163 8.74 2.12 13.16
C MET A 163 8.58 0.79 13.89
N PHE A 164 8.52 -0.27 13.11
CA PHE A 164 8.48 -1.65 13.59
C PHE A 164 9.57 -2.48 12.90
N ALA A 165 10.01 -3.55 13.54
CA ALA A 165 10.89 -4.52 12.91
C ALA A 165 10.12 -5.44 11.95
N LYS A 166 10.83 -6.09 11.03
CA LYS A 166 10.25 -7.10 10.12
C LYS A 166 9.36 -8.11 10.85
N ASN A 167 9.87 -8.61 12.00
CA ASN A 167 9.13 -9.63 12.75
C ASN A 167 7.83 -9.11 13.35
N ASP A 168 7.75 -7.82 13.70
CA ASP A 168 6.51 -7.22 14.19
C ASP A 168 5.47 -7.16 13.07
N TRP A 169 5.88 -6.73 11.86
CA TRP A 169 5.01 -6.69 10.69
C TRP A 169 4.47 -8.08 10.32
N VAL A 170 5.33 -9.10 10.29
CA VAL A 170 4.91 -10.50 10.07
C VAL A 170 3.96 -10.97 11.17
N ASN A 171 4.24 -10.59 12.42
CA ASN A 171 3.39 -10.97 13.55
C ASN A 171 2.00 -10.32 13.49
N PHE A 172 1.86 -9.08 12.99
CA PHE A 172 0.55 -8.47 12.77
C PHE A 172 -0.32 -9.28 11.80
N PHE A 173 0.26 -9.77 10.71
CA PHE A 173 -0.45 -10.68 9.80
C PHE A 173 -0.83 -12.00 10.48
N LYS A 174 0.12 -12.61 11.20
CA LYS A 174 -0.09 -13.88 11.90
C LYS A 174 -1.21 -13.80 12.93
N THR A 175 -1.19 -12.77 13.78
CA THR A 175 -2.18 -12.60 14.85
C THR A 175 -3.55 -12.22 14.33
N THR A 176 -3.63 -11.60 13.15
CA THR A 176 -4.89 -11.34 12.45
C THR A 176 -5.53 -12.61 11.88
N GLY A 177 -4.75 -13.66 11.59
CA GLY A 177 -5.25 -14.93 11.07
C GLY A 177 -4.87 -15.23 9.62
N PHE A 178 -4.03 -14.40 8.99
CA PHE A 178 -3.48 -14.70 7.68
C PHE A 178 -2.65 -15.99 7.71
N LYS A 179 -2.76 -16.78 6.63
CA LYS A 179 -2.05 -18.04 6.40
C LYS A 179 -1.03 -17.86 5.27
N ASN A 180 -0.15 -18.85 5.09
CA ASN A 180 0.87 -18.87 4.04
C ASN A 180 1.64 -17.53 4.01
N LEU A 181 2.12 -17.12 5.20
CA LEU A 181 2.84 -15.87 5.36
C LEU A 181 4.20 -15.95 4.69
N GLU A 182 4.49 -14.97 3.88
CA GLU A 182 5.80 -14.79 3.26
C GLU A 182 6.29 -13.35 3.46
N SER A 183 7.61 -13.19 3.52
CA SER A 183 8.23 -11.87 3.58
C SER A 183 9.62 -11.90 2.98
N TRP A 184 9.95 -10.87 2.21
CA TRP A 184 11.27 -10.71 1.59
C TRP A 184 11.66 -9.26 1.46
N TYR A 185 12.91 -9.01 1.08
CA TYR A 185 13.40 -7.68 0.74
C TYR A 185 13.59 -7.58 -0.76
N HIS A 186 13.15 -6.48 -1.37
CA HIS A 186 13.35 -6.21 -2.79
C HIS A 186 14.22 -4.97 -2.98
N GLY A 187 15.20 -5.06 -3.88
CA GLY A 187 16.04 -3.93 -4.26
C GLY A 187 17.08 -3.52 -3.19
N LYS A 188 17.62 -4.48 -2.44
CA LYS A 188 18.73 -4.22 -1.50
C LYS A 188 19.95 -3.71 -2.25
N ASP A 189 20.54 -2.60 -1.77
CA ASP A 189 21.77 -1.99 -2.32
C ASP A 189 22.55 -1.25 -1.22
N GLY A 190 23.80 -1.66 -0.99
CA GLY A 190 24.64 -1.10 0.07
C GLY A 190 23.97 -1.15 1.45
N ASP A 191 23.86 0.01 2.10
CA ASP A 191 23.21 0.17 3.41
C ASP A 191 21.68 0.18 3.33
N TRP A 192 21.12 0.30 2.13
CA TRP A 192 19.70 0.20 1.86
C TRP A 192 19.26 -1.26 1.88
N ASN A 193 18.47 -1.66 2.87
CA ASN A 193 18.01 -3.04 2.97
C ASN A 193 16.91 -3.45 1.97
N GLY A 194 16.46 -2.52 1.15
CA GLY A 194 15.38 -2.74 0.19
C GLY A 194 14.00 -2.55 0.80
N THR A 195 13.00 -2.61 -0.05
CA THR A 195 11.59 -2.62 0.38
C THR A 195 11.29 -3.94 1.09
N LEU A 196 10.85 -3.87 2.34
CA LEU A 196 10.29 -5.02 3.04
C LEU A 196 8.89 -5.32 2.50
N ILE A 197 8.72 -6.49 1.92
CA ILE A 197 7.42 -6.96 1.44
C ILE A 197 6.92 -8.04 2.40
N VAL A 198 5.65 -7.91 2.82
CA VAL A 198 4.96 -8.89 3.66
C VAL A 198 3.63 -9.23 3.01
N THR A 199 3.30 -10.52 2.98
CA THR A 199 2.06 -11.01 2.37
C THR A 199 1.49 -12.20 3.12
N GLY A 200 0.18 -12.40 3.00
CA GLY A 200 -0.54 -13.53 3.55
C GLY A 200 -1.88 -13.74 2.85
N ILE A 201 -2.40 -14.93 2.97
CA ILE A 201 -3.70 -15.36 2.42
C ILE A 201 -4.72 -15.43 3.55
N LYS A 202 -5.91 -14.92 3.33
CA LYS A 202 -7.06 -15.04 4.23
C LYS A 202 -7.61 -16.44 4.28
#